data_271fc3c2923dac202adbe79b8958f914
#
_entry.id   271fc3c2923dac202adbe79b8958f914
#
_cell.length_a   1.000
_cell.length_b   1.000
_cell.length_c   1.000
_cell.angle_alpha   90.00
_cell.angle_beta   90.00
_cell.angle_gamma   90.00
#
_symmetry.space_group_name_H-M   'P 1'
#
loop_
_entity.id
_entity.type
_entity.pdbx_description
1 polymer ?
#
loop_
_entity_poly.entity_id
_entity_poly.type
_entity_poly.pdbx_seq_one_letter_code
_entity_poly.pdbx_strand_id
1 'polypeptide(L)'
;MERRLKTLMDGLTFGEGPRWYQNKFYFSDFYSHKVYALDLNGNYDVIVEVPNQPSGLGWLPDGTMLIVSMKDRKLLSFKDNVLEEMADLSELAGFHCNDMVVDVHGNAYIGNFGFNTYAGEEVKSTNLILVRPGEEPCVAADDLMFPNGTVITEDGKTLIVGETYAAVSYTHLRAHET
;
A
#
# COMPACT_ATOMS: atom_id res chain seq x y z
N MET A 1 8.93 -31.12 13.27
CA MET A 1 7.83 -30.37 13.93
C MET A 1 6.73 -30.16 12.92
N GLU A 2 5.56 -30.72 13.15
CA GLU A 2 4.41 -30.51 12.27
C GLU A 2 3.90 -29.08 12.44
N ARG A 3 3.91 -28.27 11.36
CA ARG A 3 3.40 -26.90 11.41
C ARG A 3 1.87 -26.98 11.34
N ARG A 4 1.19 -26.65 12.42
CA ARG A 4 -0.28 -26.52 12.45
C ARG A 4 -0.66 -25.10 12.04
N LEU A 5 -1.43 -24.98 10.97
CA LEU A 5 -2.06 -23.72 10.58
C LEU A 5 -3.31 -23.50 11.44
N LYS A 6 -3.53 -22.26 11.86
CA LYS A 6 -4.75 -21.81 12.53
C LYS A 6 -5.34 -20.65 11.74
N THR A 7 -6.60 -20.79 11.34
CA THR A 7 -7.35 -19.65 10.78
C THR A 7 -7.69 -18.69 11.91
N LEU A 8 -7.31 -17.44 11.77
CA LEU A 8 -7.60 -16.37 12.74
C LEU A 8 -8.86 -15.59 12.37
N MET A 9 -9.13 -15.46 11.07
CA MET A 9 -10.30 -14.77 10.52
C MET A 9 -10.68 -15.41 9.19
N ASP A 10 -11.97 -15.45 8.89
CA ASP A 10 -12.54 -15.89 7.60
C ASP A 10 -13.53 -14.86 7.06
N GLY A 11 -14.17 -15.16 5.92
CA GLY A 11 -15.17 -14.28 5.31
C GLY A 11 -14.61 -13.05 4.61
N LEU A 12 -13.30 -12.99 4.38
CA LEU A 12 -12.66 -11.91 3.59
C LEU A 12 -13.05 -12.05 2.12
N THR A 13 -13.18 -10.93 1.45
CA THR A 13 -13.45 -10.86 0.00
C THR A 13 -12.15 -10.83 -0.80
N PHE A 14 -11.21 -9.97 -0.41
CA PHE A 14 -9.86 -9.92 -0.98
C PHE A 14 -8.92 -9.14 -0.05
N GLY A 15 -8.10 -9.85 0.73
CA GLY A 15 -7.17 -9.27 1.68
C GLY A 15 -5.89 -8.76 0.99
N GLU A 16 -5.50 -7.51 1.27
CA GLU A 16 -4.34 -6.83 0.69
C GLU A 16 -3.58 -5.97 1.70
N GLY A 17 -2.37 -5.56 1.35
CA GLY A 17 -1.55 -4.62 2.09
C GLY A 17 -1.26 -5.03 3.55
N PRO A 18 -0.89 -6.30 3.84
CA PRO A 18 -0.74 -6.76 5.23
C PRO A 18 0.42 -6.05 5.94
N ARG A 19 0.18 -5.58 7.18
CA ARG A 19 1.18 -4.90 8.00
C ARG A 19 1.06 -5.33 9.46
N TRP A 20 2.21 -5.54 10.10
CA TRP A 20 2.27 -5.74 11.54
C TRP A 20 2.61 -4.42 12.24
N TYR A 21 1.71 -3.92 13.07
CA TYR A 21 1.88 -2.65 13.77
C TYR A 21 1.28 -2.74 15.18
N GLN A 22 2.00 -2.28 16.20
CA GLN A 22 1.55 -2.26 17.60
C GLN A 22 0.88 -3.55 18.08
N ASN A 23 1.50 -4.71 17.80
CA ASN A 23 1.02 -6.05 18.18
C ASN A 23 -0.32 -6.48 17.54
N LYS A 24 -0.72 -5.84 16.45
CA LYS A 24 -1.87 -6.25 15.63
C LYS A 24 -1.44 -6.41 14.18
N PHE A 25 -2.16 -7.26 13.49
CA PHE A 25 -2.06 -7.48 12.06
C PHE A 25 -3.11 -6.63 11.36
N TYR A 26 -2.68 -5.65 10.59
CA TYR A 26 -3.56 -4.78 9.81
C TYR A 26 -3.57 -5.24 8.37
N PHE A 27 -4.72 -5.13 7.70
CA PHE A 27 -4.87 -5.41 6.29
C PHE A 27 -6.12 -4.73 5.74
N SER A 28 -6.09 -4.49 4.44
CA SER A 28 -7.24 -4.03 3.66
C SER A 28 -8.01 -5.23 3.13
N ASP A 29 -9.34 -5.15 3.11
CA ASP A 29 -10.20 -6.07 2.34
C ASP A 29 -10.97 -5.24 1.32
N PHE A 30 -10.45 -5.17 0.08
CA PHE A 30 -10.87 -4.10 -0.79
C PHE A 30 -12.27 -4.23 -1.39
N TYR A 31 -12.83 -5.40 -1.56
CA TYR A 31 -14.22 -5.50 -2.00
C TYR A 31 -15.22 -5.31 -0.86
N SER A 32 -14.82 -5.49 0.39
CA SER A 32 -15.63 -5.08 1.55
C SER A 32 -15.46 -3.61 1.91
N HIS A 33 -14.51 -2.91 1.26
CA HIS A 33 -14.20 -1.50 1.50
C HIS A 33 -13.70 -1.19 2.91
N LYS A 34 -13.04 -2.14 3.58
CA LYS A 34 -12.68 -2.05 4.99
C LYS A 34 -11.19 -2.26 5.23
N VAL A 35 -10.69 -1.57 6.25
CA VAL A 35 -9.40 -1.86 6.88
C VAL A 35 -9.68 -2.55 8.20
N TYR A 36 -9.00 -3.66 8.43
CA TYR A 36 -9.12 -4.45 9.66
C TYR A 36 -7.84 -4.41 10.49
N ALA A 37 -7.99 -4.54 11.81
CA ALA A 37 -6.92 -4.86 12.74
C ALA A 37 -7.27 -6.16 13.47
N LEU A 38 -6.38 -7.15 13.43
CA LEU A 38 -6.57 -8.48 13.94
C LEU A 38 -5.49 -8.83 14.98
N ASP A 39 -5.86 -9.37 16.13
CA ASP A 39 -4.92 -9.92 17.10
C ASP A 39 -4.62 -11.41 16.85
N LEU A 40 -3.61 -11.95 17.53
CA LEU A 40 -3.24 -13.37 17.41
C LEU A 40 -4.23 -14.35 18.07
N ASN A 41 -5.25 -13.86 18.76
CA ASN A 41 -6.34 -14.66 19.32
C ASN A 41 -7.50 -14.82 18.34
N GLY A 42 -7.55 -13.97 17.31
CA GLY A 42 -8.62 -13.92 16.32
C GLY A 42 -9.68 -12.84 16.61
N ASN A 43 -9.44 -11.95 17.59
CA ASN A 43 -10.29 -10.79 17.77
C ASN A 43 -9.91 -9.72 16.74
N TYR A 44 -10.91 -9.10 16.13
CA TYR A 44 -10.67 -8.08 15.12
C TYR A 44 -11.60 -6.88 15.29
N ASP A 45 -11.08 -5.74 14.81
CA ASP A 45 -11.82 -4.50 14.71
C ASP A 45 -11.87 -4.05 13.24
N VAL A 46 -12.98 -3.44 12.82
CA VAL A 46 -13.03 -2.60 11.61
C VAL A 46 -12.50 -1.24 12.01
N ILE A 47 -11.39 -0.85 11.40
CA ILE A 47 -10.70 0.42 11.73
C ILE A 47 -11.36 1.58 11.01
N VAL A 48 -11.60 1.41 9.69
CA VAL A 48 -12.19 2.44 8.84
C VAL A 48 -12.79 1.81 7.58
N GLU A 49 -13.81 2.45 7.01
CA GLU A 49 -14.34 2.16 5.68
C GLU A 49 -13.78 3.17 4.67
N VAL A 50 -13.29 2.66 3.52
CA VAL A 50 -12.74 3.47 2.43
C VAL A 50 -13.57 3.26 1.16
N PRO A 51 -14.40 4.23 0.75
CA PRO A 51 -15.39 4.05 -0.32
C PRO A 51 -14.83 3.60 -1.66
N ASN A 52 -13.60 4.03 -2.00
CA ASN A 52 -12.95 3.70 -3.28
C ASN A 52 -11.92 2.58 -3.17
N GLN A 53 -12.15 1.63 -2.26
CA GLN A 53 -11.35 0.42 -2.03
C GLN A 53 -9.97 0.71 -1.41
N PRO A 54 -9.76 0.29 -0.14
CA PRO A 54 -8.44 0.39 0.49
C PRO A 54 -7.48 -0.64 -0.11
N SER A 55 -6.19 -0.28 -0.22
CA SER A 55 -5.12 -1.19 -0.61
C SER A 55 -3.93 -1.06 0.36
N GLY A 56 -2.80 -0.50 -0.06
CA GLY A 56 -1.60 -0.36 0.75
C GLY A 56 -1.84 0.40 2.06
N LEU A 57 -1.17 -0.05 3.12
CA LEU A 57 -1.24 0.54 4.46
C LEU A 57 0.15 0.94 4.94
N GLY A 58 0.22 1.99 5.77
CA GLY A 58 1.43 2.41 6.45
C GLY A 58 1.14 3.38 7.59
N TRP A 59 2.18 3.85 8.28
CA TRP A 59 2.02 4.82 9.38
C TRP A 59 3.09 5.89 9.32
N LEU A 60 2.67 7.11 9.58
CA LEU A 60 3.57 8.22 9.87
C LEU A 60 4.22 8.03 11.26
N PRO A 61 5.36 8.70 11.53
CA PRO A 61 6.04 8.64 12.82
C PRO A 61 5.17 9.05 14.02
N ASP A 62 4.16 9.89 13.80
CA ASP A 62 3.20 10.34 14.83
C ASP A 62 2.03 9.37 15.06
N GLY A 63 2.05 8.20 14.40
CA GLY A 63 1.02 7.17 14.51
C GLY A 63 -0.20 7.36 13.60
N THR A 64 -0.24 8.41 12.77
CA THR A 64 -1.28 8.58 11.75
C THR A 64 -1.20 7.43 10.73
N MET A 65 -2.30 6.72 10.52
CA MET A 65 -2.37 5.67 9.51
C MET A 65 -2.49 6.29 8.12
N LEU A 66 -1.73 5.79 7.17
CA LEU A 66 -1.86 6.09 5.75
C LEU A 66 -2.52 4.92 5.04
N ILE A 67 -3.44 5.23 4.12
CA ILE A 67 -4.24 4.24 3.40
C ILE A 67 -4.29 4.64 1.92
N VAL A 68 -3.91 3.74 1.04
CA VAL A 68 -4.12 3.92 -0.39
C VAL A 68 -5.61 3.73 -0.70
N SER A 69 -6.25 4.75 -1.26
CA SER A 69 -7.57 4.67 -1.87
C SER A 69 -7.39 4.35 -3.35
N MET A 70 -7.66 3.08 -3.70
CA MET A 70 -7.19 2.46 -4.93
C MET A 70 -7.79 3.09 -6.19
N LYS A 71 -9.13 3.17 -6.26
CA LYS A 71 -9.86 3.53 -7.49
C LYS A 71 -9.78 5.01 -7.84
N ASP A 72 -9.86 5.87 -6.86
CA ASP A 72 -9.76 7.33 -7.03
C ASP A 72 -8.32 7.85 -6.95
N ARG A 73 -7.36 6.92 -6.78
CA ARG A 73 -5.91 7.18 -6.83
C ARG A 73 -5.49 8.27 -5.84
N LYS A 74 -5.82 8.04 -4.57
CA LYS A 74 -5.51 8.98 -3.48
C LYS A 74 -4.72 8.30 -2.38
N LEU A 75 -3.91 9.07 -1.70
CA LEU A 75 -3.38 8.72 -0.39
C LEU A 75 -4.25 9.40 0.66
N LEU A 76 -4.78 8.60 1.58
CA LEU A 76 -5.60 9.08 2.69
C LEU A 76 -4.82 8.97 3.98
N SER A 77 -5.11 9.88 4.93
CA SER A 77 -4.68 9.82 6.32
C SER A 77 -5.86 9.50 7.23
N PHE A 78 -5.64 8.66 8.24
CA PHE A 78 -6.64 8.32 9.24
C PHE A 78 -6.09 8.48 10.64
N LYS A 79 -6.69 9.38 11.42
CA LYS A 79 -6.33 9.66 12.80
C LYS A 79 -7.56 10.13 13.58
N ASP A 80 -7.69 9.74 14.84
CA ASP A 80 -8.78 10.14 15.73
C ASP A 80 -10.19 9.95 15.13
N ASN A 81 -10.38 8.84 14.38
CA ASN A 81 -11.59 8.50 13.62
C ASN A 81 -11.94 9.48 12.48
N VAL A 82 -11.00 10.28 12.03
CA VAL A 82 -11.16 11.17 10.87
C VAL A 82 -10.35 10.64 9.71
N LEU A 83 -11.01 10.43 8.56
CA LEU A 83 -10.40 10.02 7.30
C LEU A 83 -10.34 11.25 6.39
N GLU A 84 -9.14 11.65 5.97
CA GLU A 84 -8.91 12.83 5.15
C GLU A 84 -8.03 12.51 3.95
N GLU A 85 -8.18 13.26 2.88
CA GLU A 85 -7.27 13.21 1.74
C GLU A 85 -5.94 13.87 2.12
N MET A 86 -4.84 13.14 1.96
CA MET A 86 -3.48 13.64 2.15
C MET A 86 -2.85 14.07 0.83
N ALA A 87 -3.09 13.30 -0.25
CA ALA A 87 -2.55 13.60 -1.57
C ALA A 87 -3.42 13.00 -2.69
N ASP A 88 -3.58 13.72 -3.79
CA ASP A 88 -4.12 13.23 -5.05
C ASP A 88 -2.96 12.71 -5.93
N LEU A 89 -3.05 11.45 -6.37
CA LEU A 89 -2.04 10.75 -7.15
C LEU A 89 -2.48 10.56 -8.61
N SER A 90 -3.63 11.11 -8.99
CA SER A 90 -4.28 10.84 -10.27
C SER A 90 -3.50 11.31 -11.50
N GLU A 91 -2.67 12.34 -11.34
CA GLU A 91 -1.80 12.85 -12.39
C GLU A 91 -0.55 11.98 -12.63
N LEU A 92 -0.15 11.20 -11.62
CA LEU A 92 1.06 10.35 -11.68
C LEU A 92 0.72 8.88 -11.89
N ALA A 93 -0.36 8.38 -11.28
CA ALA A 93 -0.76 6.99 -11.39
C ALA A 93 -1.43 6.72 -12.75
N GLY A 94 -0.86 5.81 -13.53
CA GLY A 94 -1.41 5.41 -14.84
C GLY A 94 -2.78 4.74 -14.76
N PHE A 95 -3.08 4.07 -13.64
CA PHE A 95 -4.38 3.48 -13.32
C PHE A 95 -4.52 3.36 -11.79
N HIS A 96 -5.29 2.40 -11.27
CA HIS A 96 -5.52 2.22 -9.84
C HIS A 96 -4.21 2.16 -9.05
N CYS A 97 -4.16 2.84 -7.91
CA CYS A 97 -3.06 2.70 -6.96
C CYS A 97 -3.13 1.33 -6.27
N ASN A 98 -2.01 0.88 -5.69
CA ASN A 98 -1.89 -0.47 -5.16
C ASN A 98 -1.23 -0.49 -3.77
N ASP A 99 -0.26 -1.39 -3.55
CA ASP A 99 0.46 -1.47 -2.28
C ASP A 99 1.36 -0.26 -2.06
N MET A 100 1.76 -0.07 -0.82
CA MET A 100 2.58 1.06 -0.39
C MET A 100 3.49 0.61 0.76
N VAL A 101 4.65 1.26 0.90
CA VAL A 101 5.45 1.22 2.13
C VAL A 101 5.75 2.64 2.60
N VAL A 102 5.85 2.83 3.91
CA VAL A 102 6.21 4.11 4.53
C VAL A 102 7.53 3.94 5.27
N ASP A 103 8.48 4.86 5.06
CA ASP A 103 9.75 4.85 5.77
C ASP A 103 9.67 5.52 7.15
N VAL A 104 10.79 5.51 7.88
CA VAL A 104 10.88 6.09 9.23
C VAL A 104 10.75 7.62 9.26
N HIS A 105 10.84 8.27 8.12
CA HIS A 105 10.66 9.71 7.98
C HIS A 105 9.23 10.09 7.57
N GLY A 106 8.38 9.10 7.28
CA GLY A 106 7.02 9.30 6.82
C GLY A 106 6.89 9.42 5.30
N ASN A 107 7.94 9.12 4.54
CA ASN A 107 7.87 9.08 3.09
C ASN A 107 7.12 7.82 2.65
N ALA A 108 6.04 8.00 1.88
CA ALA A 108 5.22 6.92 1.36
C ALA A 108 5.59 6.62 -0.11
N TYR A 109 5.93 5.37 -0.40
CA TYR A 109 6.21 4.86 -1.74
C TYR A 109 5.04 4.01 -2.20
N ILE A 110 4.34 4.44 -3.26
CA ILE A 110 3.06 3.89 -3.68
C ILE A 110 3.16 3.34 -5.10
N GLY A 111 2.82 2.06 -5.26
CA GLY A 111 2.68 1.41 -6.56
C GLY A 111 1.34 1.71 -7.23
N ASN A 112 1.27 1.45 -8.53
CA ASN A 112 0.01 1.52 -9.28
C ASN A 112 0.01 0.50 -10.44
N PHE A 113 -1.17 0.23 -11.00
CA PHE A 113 -1.33 -0.78 -12.05
C PHE A 113 -0.72 -0.34 -13.41
N GLY A 114 -0.66 0.96 -13.67
CA GLY A 114 -0.15 1.51 -14.93
C GLY A 114 -1.12 1.45 -16.12
N PHE A 115 -2.02 0.47 -16.16
CA PHE A 115 -2.98 0.23 -17.24
C PHE A 115 -4.28 -0.36 -16.71
N ASN A 116 -5.36 -0.24 -17.49
CA ASN A 116 -6.67 -0.76 -17.10
C ASN A 116 -6.77 -2.26 -17.35
N THR A 117 -6.45 -3.05 -16.33
CA THR A 117 -6.51 -4.53 -16.36
C THR A 117 -7.93 -5.05 -16.60
N TYR A 118 -8.96 -4.32 -16.17
CA TYR A 118 -10.38 -4.71 -16.33
C TYR A 118 -10.89 -4.49 -17.75
N ALA A 119 -10.34 -3.52 -18.47
CA ALA A 119 -10.66 -3.28 -19.88
C ALA A 119 -9.82 -4.14 -20.85
N GLY A 120 -8.86 -4.91 -20.32
CA GLY A 120 -7.95 -5.70 -21.16
C GLY A 120 -6.97 -4.83 -21.96
N GLU A 121 -6.60 -3.66 -21.44
CA GLU A 121 -5.55 -2.85 -22.06
C GLU A 121 -4.23 -3.60 -22.13
N GLU A 122 -3.42 -3.28 -23.13
CA GLU A 122 -2.06 -3.80 -23.23
C GLU A 122 -1.24 -3.42 -22.00
N VAL A 123 -0.39 -4.38 -21.58
CA VAL A 123 0.54 -4.17 -20.46
C VAL A 123 1.53 -3.08 -20.85
N LYS A 124 1.68 -2.08 -20.01
CA LYS A 124 2.64 -0.99 -20.18
C LYS A 124 3.29 -0.63 -18.85
N SER A 125 4.50 -0.06 -18.92
CA SER A 125 5.20 0.40 -17.73
C SER A 125 4.50 1.59 -17.07
N THR A 126 4.80 1.77 -15.80
CA THR A 126 4.35 2.86 -14.96
C THR A 126 5.47 3.29 -14.02
N ASN A 127 5.14 4.10 -13.04
CA ASN A 127 6.09 4.62 -12.05
C ASN A 127 5.77 4.13 -10.63
N LEU A 128 6.72 4.33 -9.74
CA LEU A 128 6.52 4.33 -8.29
C LEU A 128 6.37 5.78 -7.85
N ILE A 129 5.33 6.07 -7.09
CA ILE A 129 5.02 7.43 -6.63
C ILE A 129 5.57 7.60 -5.21
N LEU A 130 6.18 8.76 -4.96
CA LEU A 130 6.67 9.17 -3.64
C LEU A 130 5.85 10.35 -3.14
N VAL A 131 5.32 10.22 -1.93
CA VAL A 131 4.68 11.30 -1.18
C VAL A 131 5.47 11.57 0.08
N ARG A 132 6.00 12.79 0.21
CA ARG A 132 6.67 13.26 1.43
C ARG A 132 5.72 14.13 2.25
N PRO A 133 5.83 14.12 3.59
CA PRO A 133 5.02 15.00 4.42
C PRO A 133 5.19 16.48 4.05
N GLY A 134 4.07 17.12 3.64
CA GLY A 134 4.07 18.55 3.29
C GLY A 134 4.63 18.91 1.91
N GLU A 135 4.94 17.93 1.07
CA GLU A 135 5.41 18.14 -0.32
C GLU A 135 4.40 17.59 -1.33
N GLU A 136 4.45 18.09 -2.56
CA GLU A 136 3.70 17.54 -3.68
C GLU A 136 4.21 16.13 -4.05
N PRO A 137 3.29 15.22 -4.47
CA PRO A 137 3.68 13.91 -4.96
C PRO A 137 4.65 13.99 -6.14
N CYS A 138 5.63 13.10 -6.19
CA CYS A 138 6.57 13.02 -7.30
C CYS A 138 6.88 11.57 -7.68
N VAL A 139 7.51 11.37 -8.84
CA VAL A 139 7.96 10.06 -9.30
C VAL A 139 9.26 9.68 -8.58
N ALA A 140 9.28 8.51 -7.94
CA ALA A 140 10.47 7.93 -7.31
C ALA A 140 11.26 7.04 -8.27
N ALA A 141 10.58 6.33 -9.16
CA ALA A 141 11.17 5.46 -10.18
C ALA A 141 10.23 5.27 -11.36
N ASP A 142 10.77 5.05 -12.54
CA ASP A 142 10.06 4.84 -13.80
C ASP A 142 10.26 3.39 -14.30
N ASP A 143 9.56 3.07 -15.41
CA ASP A 143 9.67 1.82 -16.15
C ASP A 143 9.38 0.55 -15.35
N LEU A 144 8.52 0.64 -14.36
CA LEU A 144 8.07 -0.49 -13.56
C LEU A 144 6.82 -1.14 -14.16
N MET A 145 6.75 -2.47 -14.09
CA MET A 145 5.66 -3.25 -14.66
C MET A 145 4.69 -3.69 -13.55
N PHE A 146 3.73 -2.83 -13.20
CA PHE A 146 2.79 -3.05 -12.12
C PHE A 146 3.51 -3.22 -10.75
N PRO A 147 4.14 -2.16 -10.22
CA PRO A 147 4.75 -2.20 -8.90
C PRO A 147 3.70 -2.56 -7.84
N ASN A 148 4.01 -3.58 -7.03
CA ASN A 148 3.12 -4.17 -6.05
C ASN A 148 3.82 -4.24 -4.69
N GLY A 149 3.89 -5.41 -4.05
CA GLY A 149 4.48 -5.57 -2.72
C GLY A 149 5.85 -4.89 -2.60
N THR A 150 5.98 -4.02 -1.63
CA THR A 150 7.14 -3.15 -1.45
C THR A 150 7.64 -3.22 -0.01
N VAL A 151 8.96 -3.31 0.18
CA VAL A 151 9.60 -3.31 1.50
C VAL A 151 10.84 -2.43 1.51
N ILE A 152 11.15 -1.88 2.66
CA ILE A 152 12.39 -1.15 2.92
C ILE A 152 13.28 -2.00 3.82
N THR A 153 14.58 -2.08 3.52
CA THR A 153 15.55 -2.80 4.35
C THR A 153 15.65 -2.16 5.74
N GLU A 154 16.08 -2.95 6.74
CA GLU A 154 16.15 -2.51 8.14
C GLU A 154 17.05 -1.27 8.33
N ASP A 155 18.10 -1.15 7.52
CA ASP A 155 19.00 0.02 7.53
C ASP A 155 18.41 1.27 6.83
N GLY A 156 17.20 1.15 6.28
CA GLY A 156 16.48 2.22 5.60
C GLY A 156 17.07 2.65 4.24
N LYS A 157 18.09 1.94 3.72
CA LYS A 157 18.84 2.40 2.55
C LYS A 157 18.38 1.82 1.23
N THR A 158 17.64 0.72 1.26
CA THR A 158 17.23 0.03 0.03
C THR A 158 15.73 -0.19 0.06
N LEU A 159 15.08 0.23 -1.01
CA LEU A 159 13.68 -0.07 -1.31
C LEU A 159 13.64 -1.23 -2.31
N ILE A 160 12.90 -2.27 -1.98
CA ILE A 160 12.69 -3.45 -2.84
C ILE A 160 11.23 -3.45 -3.28
N VAL A 161 11.01 -3.48 -4.58
CA VAL A 161 9.68 -3.44 -5.20
C VAL A 161 9.46 -4.73 -5.99
N GLY A 162 8.34 -5.39 -5.75
CA GLY A 162 7.87 -6.51 -6.56
C GLY A 162 7.11 -6.00 -7.79
N GLU A 163 7.43 -6.52 -8.97
CA GLU A 163 6.75 -6.16 -10.22
C GLU A 163 5.90 -7.32 -10.72
N THR A 164 4.58 -7.14 -10.75
CA THR A 164 3.64 -8.23 -11.07
C THR A 164 3.78 -8.74 -12.50
N TYR A 165 4.11 -7.89 -13.47
CA TYR A 165 4.14 -8.23 -14.90
C TYR A 165 5.55 -8.22 -15.54
N ALA A 166 6.60 -7.90 -14.81
CA ALA A 166 7.95 -7.86 -15.35
C ALA A 166 8.62 -9.24 -15.43
N ALA A 167 8.01 -10.30 -14.91
CA ALA A 167 8.61 -11.61 -14.68
C ALA A 167 9.91 -11.57 -13.83
N VAL A 168 10.12 -10.47 -13.10
CA VAL A 168 11.19 -10.28 -12.12
C VAL A 168 10.60 -10.09 -10.73
N SER A 169 11.34 -10.55 -9.71
CA SER A 169 10.82 -10.56 -8.36
C SER A 169 10.99 -9.23 -7.63
N TYR A 170 11.86 -8.34 -8.11
CA TYR A 170 12.17 -7.09 -7.41
C TYR A 170 12.98 -6.11 -8.26
N THR A 171 12.82 -4.82 -7.97
CA THR A 171 13.71 -3.73 -8.39
C THR A 171 14.30 -3.08 -7.13
N HIS A 172 15.60 -2.80 -7.14
CA HIS A 172 16.27 -2.15 -6.02
C HIS A 172 16.43 -0.66 -6.30
N LEU A 173 15.91 0.17 -5.39
CA LEU A 173 16.11 1.61 -5.38
C LEU A 173 16.79 2.00 -4.06
N ARG A 174 17.68 2.98 -4.08
CA ARG A 174 18.20 3.55 -2.84
C ARG A 174 17.19 4.55 -2.30
N ALA A 175 16.68 4.30 -1.10
CA ALA A 175 15.62 5.08 -0.47
C ALA A 175 15.92 6.57 -0.22
N HIS A 176 17.16 7.05 -0.49
CA HIS A 176 17.62 8.41 -0.19
C HIS A 176 18.23 9.16 -1.38
N GLU A 177 18.14 8.66 -2.60
CA GLU A 177 18.71 9.32 -3.79
C GLU A 177 17.67 10.06 -4.66
N THR A 178 16.44 10.22 -4.15
CA THR A 178 15.37 10.97 -4.85
C THR A 178 15.03 12.27 -4.14
#